data_fb4f01bbe670c432d561dbfb890ec961
#
_entry.id   fb4f01bbe670c432d561dbfb890ec961
#
_cell.length_a   1.000
_cell.length_b   1.000
_cell.length_c   1.000
_cell.angle_alpha   90.00
_cell.angle_beta   90.00
_cell.angle_gamma   90.00
#
_symmetry.space_group_name_H-M   'P 1'
#
loop_
_entity.id
_entity.type
_entity.pdbx_description
1 polymer ?
#
loop_
_entity_poly.entity_id
_entity_poly.type
_entity_poly.pdbx_seq_one_letter_code
_entity_poly.pdbx_strand_id
1 'polypeptide(L)'
;MKKIVLFASAVVCGVLSAVVPQIGNVTLSQDRGRRVTVTYDLSGGLAAVQMDILTNGVSIGRAHFHNAQGDVDTYVAPGTGKRIVWNPLVSWPGMRADALAVRLTARAANVPPDYLTVDLAGAMRGAVRLYASTNDLPEGVGSDLYRTSKLLLRRIPAAHRLWDMGEDGEAVAPRHPVALQDDFWIGVFEVTQEQWRHVMGGYKGYFTAERATRPVESASYFEVRANANDRMAHFAPGAPFEGSFMGRLRQVAALDFDLPTEAQWEYACRAGTTTRYCNGTDDVQPEAVLGRAGSGSSPAPGTAPADGGTQRVGSLAPNGFGLYDMYGNVSEWCVDCYHEDNYGQARTAGEAIDPCNWAIPMTEAVDANKNNTYIRRGGGWRDAAAYGRSAARWYWNSGVNSVGFRVMCHGPVAAQD
;
A
#
# COMPACT_ATOMS: atom_id res chain seq x y z
N MET A 1 30.12 31.84 15.24
CA MET A 1 29.08 30.95 15.76
C MET A 1 27.80 31.23 14.97
N LYS A 2 27.35 30.29 14.18
CA LYS A 2 26.08 30.45 13.43
C LYS A 2 24.92 30.36 14.41
N LYS A 3 23.94 31.27 14.34
CA LYS A 3 22.75 31.24 15.15
C LYS A 3 21.86 30.04 14.70
N ILE A 4 21.57 29.13 15.61
CA ILE A 4 20.64 28.02 15.40
C ILE A 4 19.32 28.45 16.04
N VAL A 5 18.24 28.40 15.25
CA VAL A 5 16.88 28.63 15.74
C VAL A 5 16.18 27.27 15.78
N LEU A 6 15.65 26.92 16.91
CA LEU A 6 14.98 25.63 17.16
C LEU A 6 13.47 25.85 17.34
N PHE A 7 12.66 25.11 16.60
CA PHE A 7 11.21 25.07 16.74
C PHE A 7 10.76 23.65 17.08
N ALA A 8 9.99 23.50 18.13
CA ALA A 8 9.26 22.28 18.42
C ALA A 8 7.76 22.60 18.42
N SER A 9 6.97 21.83 17.66
CA SER A 9 5.52 21.96 17.66
C SER A 9 4.85 20.61 17.81
N ALA A 10 3.89 20.50 18.72
CA ALA A 10 3.01 19.34 18.85
C ALA A 10 1.65 19.70 18.24
N VAL A 11 1.13 18.84 17.35
CA VAL A 11 -0.23 18.95 16.83
C VAL A 11 -1.16 18.09 17.67
N VAL A 12 -2.10 18.73 18.35
CA VAL A 12 -3.10 18.07 19.19
C VAL A 12 -4.37 17.87 18.38
N CYS A 13 -4.79 16.62 18.19
CA CYS A 13 -6.15 16.30 17.81
C CYS A 13 -6.76 15.44 18.93
N GLY A 14 -7.81 15.97 19.58
CA GLY A 14 -8.33 15.41 20.81
C GLY A 14 -9.21 14.17 20.60
N VAL A 15 -9.12 13.21 21.51
CA VAL A 15 -10.11 12.70 22.45
C VAL A 15 -9.52 11.50 23.22
N LEU A 16 -9.68 11.49 24.53
CA LEU A 16 -9.16 10.60 25.57
C LEU A 16 -7.68 10.78 25.90
N SER A 17 -7.44 11.00 27.16
CA SER A 17 -6.22 11.29 27.91
C SER A 17 -4.95 10.49 27.53
N ALA A 18 -4.61 10.46 26.26
CA ALA A 18 -3.31 10.00 25.81
C ALA A 18 -2.28 11.09 26.12
N VAL A 19 -1.21 10.73 26.76
CA VAL A 19 -0.11 11.66 27.03
C VAL A 19 0.45 12.11 25.68
N VAL A 20 0.23 13.38 25.33
CA VAL A 20 0.62 13.94 24.04
C VAL A 20 2.14 13.85 23.91
N PRO A 21 2.68 13.24 22.86
CA PRO A 21 4.12 13.18 22.68
C PRO A 21 4.71 14.58 22.54
N GLN A 22 5.80 14.83 23.23
CA GLN A 22 6.50 16.10 23.23
C GLN A 22 7.96 15.90 22.87
N ILE A 23 8.46 16.78 21.99
CA ILE A 23 9.86 16.85 21.62
C ILE A 23 10.53 17.97 22.42
N GLY A 24 11.63 17.66 23.08
CA GLY A 24 12.44 18.60 23.82
C GLY A 24 13.91 18.47 23.51
N ASN A 25 14.72 19.39 24.04
CA ASN A 25 16.19 19.37 23.99
C ASN A 25 16.76 19.11 22.58
N VAL A 26 16.14 19.70 21.55
CA VAL A 26 16.58 19.54 20.16
C VAL A 26 17.91 20.23 19.96
N THR A 27 18.91 19.50 19.47
CA THR A 27 20.20 20.05 19.07
C THR A 27 20.51 19.69 17.65
N LEU A 28 21.28 20.52 16.98
CA LEU A 28 21.78 20.28 15.64
C LEU A 28 23.28 20.54 15.59
N SER A 29 24.02 19.57 15.05
CA SER A 29 25.46 19.70 14.84
C SER A 29 25.82 19.26 13.43
N GLN A 30 26.89 19.80 12.87
CA GLN A 30 27.42 19.40 11.58
C GLN A 30 28.93 19.12 11.71
N ASP A 31 29.33 17.93 11.26
CA ASP A 31 30.74 17.55 11.24
C ASP A 31 31.52 18.14 10.05
N ARG A 32 32.86 17.91 10.01
CA ARG A 32 33.72 18.35 8.92
C ARG A 32 33.35 17.69 7.58
N GLY A 33 32.76 16.49 7.60
CA GLY A 33 32.24 15.78 6.43
C GLY A 33 30.87 16.26 5.99
N ARG A 34 30.37 17.38 6.55
CA ARG A 34 29.05 17.97 6.32
C ARG A 34 27.86 17.13 6.78
N ARG A 35 28.08 15.97 7.44
CA ARG A 35 26.98 15.18 7.99
C ARG A 35 26.32 15.96 9.11
N VAL A 36 25.00 16.07 9.06
CA VAL A 36 24.18 16.74 10.06
C VAL A 36 23.69 15.68 11.04
N THR A 37 23.87 15.94 12.34
CA THR A 37 23.29 15.14 13.42
C THR A 37 22.32 16.00 14.18
N VAL A 38 21.09 15.50 14.34
CA VAL A 38 20.06 16.07 15.21
C VAL A 38 19.90 15.14 16.40
N THR A 39 19.94 15.68 17.61
CA THR A 39 19.53 14.94 18.82
C THR A 39 18.32 15.59 19.45
N TYR A 40 17.48 14.80 20.12
CA TYR A 40 16.29 15.30 20.78
C TYR A 40 15.85 14.32 21.89
N ASP A 41 14.97 14.79 22.76
CA ASP A 41 14.29 13.96 23.72
C ASP A 41 12.83 13.81 23.31
N LEU A 42 12.27 12.61 23.46
CA LEU A 42 10.86 12.32 23.28
C LEU A 42 10.24 11.91 24.60
N SER A 43 9.16 12.58 25.00
CA SER A 43 8.37 12.24 26.18
C SER A 43 6.90 12.07 25.80
N GLY A 44 6.12 11.50 26.71
CA GLY A 44 4.66 11.43 26.59
C GLY A 44 4.13 10.19 25.88
N GLY A 45 4.96 9.33 25.31
CA GLY A 45 4.52 8.07 24.70
C GLY A 45 5.20 7.78 23.37
N LEU A 46 4.94 6.59 22.85
CA LEU A 46 5.39 6.16 21.53
C LEU A 46 4.83 7.11 20.45
N ALA A 47 5.67 7.57 19.54
CA ALA A 47 5.28 8.53 18.51
C ALA A 47 5.97 8.30 17.18
N ALA A 48 5.26 8.56 16.07
CA ALA A 48 5.89 8.74 14.76
C ALA A 48 6.57 10.12 14.72
N VAL A 49 7.89 10.13 14.57
CA VAL A 49 8.69 11.37 14.53
C VAL A 49 9.05 11.72 13.10
N GLN A 50 8.79 12.96 12.70
CA GLN A 50 9.13 13.51 11.41
C GLN A 50 10.06 14.69 11.55
N MET A 51 10.93 14.88 10.54
CA MET A 51 11.88 15.98 10.48
C MET A 51 11.63 16.87 9.27
N ASP A 52 11.81 18.16 9.45
CA ASP A 52 11.90 19.14 8.37
C ASP A 52 13.18 19.98 8.55
N ILE A 53 13.86 20.24 7.47
CA ILE A 53 15.06 21.07 7.44
C ILE A 53 14.70 22.43 6.85
N LEU A 54 15.08 23.48 7.54
CA LEU A 54 14.76 24.86 7.18
C LEU A 54 16.03 25.63 6.90
N THR A 55 16.02 26.47 5.86
CA THR A 55 17.02 27.51 5.60
C THR A 55 16.32 28.86 5.58
N ASN A 56 16.82 29.81 6.37
CA ASN A 56 16.16 31.12 6.52
C ASN A 56 14.66 31.01 6.86
N GLY A 57 14.26 29.97 7.63
CA GLY A 57 12.88 29.72 8.03
C GLY A 57 12.00 29.02 6.99
N VAL A 58 12.52 28.71 5.81
CA VAL A 58 11.79 28.03 4.72
C VAL A 58 12.26 26.59 4.59
N SER A 59 11.31 25.65 4.47
CA SER A 59 11.63 24.23 4.24
C SER A 59 12.39 24.05 2.93
N ILE A 60 13.44 23.23 2.96
CA ILE A 60 14.17 22.83 1.75
C ILE A 60 13.43 21.73 0.96
N GLY A 61 12.33 21.19 1.51
CA GLY A 61 11.57 20.10 0.92
C GLY A 61 12.13 18.72 1.23
N ARG A 62 11.25 17.76 1.45
CA ARG A 62 11.62 16.40 1.89
C ARG A 62 12.51 15.65 0.89
N ALA A 63 12.43 15.94 -0.39
CA ALA A 63 13.32 15.39 -1.40
C ALA A 63 14.82 15.56 -1.07
N HIS A 64 15.18 16.61 -0.33
CA HIS A 64 16.55 16.93 0.01
C HIS A 64 17.06 16.33 1.32
N PHE A 65 16.23 15.65 2.07
CA PHE A 65 16.63 14.95 3.31
C PHE A 65 15.96 13.57 3.49
N HIS A 66 15.48 13.00 2.40
CA HIS A 66 14.88 11.65 2.38
C HIS A 66 15.84 10.54 2.84
N ASN A 67 17.15 10.80 2.82
CA ASN A 67 18.19 9.87 3.29
C ASN A 67 18.54 10.05 4.78
N ALA A 68 17.76 10.81 5.53
CA ALA A 68 17.90 10.86 6.98
C ALA A 68 17.65 9.48 7.62
N GLN A 69 18.44 9.14 8.63
CA GLN A 69 18.44 7.83 9.28
C GLN A 69 18.36 8.00 10.80
N GLY A 70 17.99 6.93 11.51
CA GLY A 70 17.83 6.88 12.94
C GLY A 70 16.39 7.10 13.38
N ASP A 71 16.19 7.80 14.49
CA ASP A 71 14.90 8.00 15.14
C ASP A 71 14.02 9.03 14.40
N VAL A 72 13.72 8.77 13.15
CA VAL A 72 12.93 9.62 12.24
C VAL A 72 12.16 8.77 11.22
N ASP A 73 10.99 9.25 10.81
CA ASP A 73 10.08 8.60 9.85
C ASP A 73 9.70 7.16 10.26
N THR A 74 9.68 6.90 11.55
CA THR A 74 9.33 5.62 12.19
C THR A 74 8.68 5.87 13.53
N TYR A 75 8.18 4.80 14.19
CA TYR A 75 7.78 4.87 15.59
C TYR A 75 9.00 4.89 16.49
N VAL A 76 9.05 5.90 17.35
CA VAL A 76 10.13 6.12 18.31
C VAL A 76 9.56 6.02 19.72
N ALA A 77 10.14 5.15 20.54
CA ALA A 77 9.80 5.04 21.96
C ALA A 77 10.28 6.29 22.74
N PRO A 78 9.59 6.70 23.80
CA PRO A 78 10.06 7.77 24.67
C PRO A 78 11.48 7.53 25.16
N GLY A 79 12.21 8.59 25.42
CA GLY A 79 13.58 8.54 25.93
C GLY A 79 14.39 9.77 25.55
N THR A 80 15.56 9.90 26.16
CA THR A 80 16.49 10.99 25.94
C THR A 80 17.55 10.62 24.90
N GLY A 81 18.12 11.62 24.25
CA GLY A 81 19.23 11.44 23.33
C GLY A 81 18.89 10.68 22.03
N LYS A 82 17.66 10.73 21.59
CA LYS A 82 17.25 10.23 20.27
C LYS A 82 18.08 10.89 19.19
N ARG A 83 18.37 10.15 18.11
CA ARG A 83 19.36 10.61 17.16
C ARG A 83 18.90 10.43 15.71
N ILE A 84 19.01 11.52 14.94
CA ILE A 84 18.81 11.51 13.47
C ILE A 84 20.12 11.91 12.81
N VAL A 85 20.49 11.25 11.72
CA VAL A 85 21.67 11.57 10.92
C VAL A 85 21.23 11.81 9.48
N TRP A 86 21.61 12.94 8.93
CA TRP A 86 21.35 13.31 7.55
C TRP A 86 22.68 13.63 6.83
N ASN A 87 22.82 13.11 5.59
CA ASN A 87 23.97 13.40 4.75
C ASN A 87 23.56 14.28 3.57
N PRO A 88 23.73 15.62 3.65
CA PRO A 88 23.36 16.54 2.58
C PRO A 88 24.20 16.39 1.32
N LEU A 89 25.40 15.81 1.39
CA LEU A 89 26.21 15.57 0.18
C LEU A 89 25.55 14.59 -0.79
N VAL A 90 24.68 13.72 -0.28
CA VAL A 90 23.96 12.71 -1.08
C VAL A 90 22.68 13.28 -1.66
N SER A 91 21.90 13.98 -0.86
CA SER A 91 20.53 14.37 -1.22
C SER A 91 20.36 15.87 -1.51
N TRP A 92 21.36 16.70 -1.18
CA TRP A 92 21.36 18.14 -1.44
C TRP A 92 22.76 18.64 -1.87
N PRO A 93 23.33 18.07 -2.94
CA PRO A 93 24.72 18.35 -3.33
C PRO A 93 24.91 19.80 -3.78
N GLY A 94 26.07 20.37 -3.47
CA GLY A 94 26.48 21.71 -3.92
C GLY A 94 25.82 22.90 -3.20
N MET A 95 24.78 22.67 -2.41
CA MET A 95 24.06 23.74 -1.72
C MET A 95 24.75 24.16 -0.42
N ARG A 96 24.64 25.43 -0.09
CA ARG A 96 25.12 26.04 1.15
C ARG A 96 23.95 26.77 1.81
N ALA A 97 23.82 26.65 3.11
CA ALA A 97 22.86 27.40 3.90
C ALA A 97 23.61 28.27 4.93
N ASP A 98 23.27 29.56 5.01
CA ASP A 98 23.82 30.47 6.02
C ASP A 98 23.21 30.27 7.40
N ALA A 99 21.94 29.85 7.44
CA ALA A 99 21.22 29.48 8.66
C ALA A 99 20.46 28.15 8.42
N LEU A 100 20.91 27.12 9.09
CA LEU A 100 20.25 25.82 9.10
C LEU A 100 19.45 25.64 10.39
N ALA A 101 18.20 25.30 10.28
CA ALA A 101 17.35 24.95 11.43
C ALA A 101 16.67 23.58 11.18
N VAL A 102 16.26 22.94 12.25
CA VAL A 102 15.47 21.72 12.19
C VAL A 102 14.15 21.93 12.91
N ARG A 103 13.09 21.42 12.32
CA ARG A 103 11.78 21.30 12.95
C ARG A 103 11.45 19.80 13.05
N LEU A 104 11.21 19.34 14.27
CA LEU A 104 10.74 17.99 14.52
C LEU A 104 9.27 18.03 14.91
N THR A 105 8.53 17.04 14.45
CA THR A 105 7.10 16.83 14.78
C THR A 105 6.93 15.42 15.30
N ALA A 106 6.24 15.23 16.41
CA ALA A 106 5.87 13.94 16.97
C ALA A 106 4.35 13.77 16.91
N ARG A 107 3.90 12.65 16.34
CA ARG A 107 2.50 12.27 16.29
C ARG A 107 2.32 11.02 17.15
N ALA A 108 1.35 11.02 18.05
CA ALA A 108 1.07 9.89 18.93
C ALA A 108 0.78 8.61 18.13
N ALA A 109 1.23 7.47 18.63
CA ALA A 109 1.08 6.18 17.94
C ALA A 109 -0.38 5.74 17.78
N ASN A 110 -1.28 6.23 18.66
CA ASN A 110 -2.74 6.03 18.51
C ASN A 110 -3.38 6.89 17.40
N VAL A 111 -2.61 7.73 16.73
CA VAL A 111 -2.99 8.43 15.51
C VAL A 111 -1.98 8.04 14.43
N PRO A 112 -2.09 6.83 13.88
CA PRO A 112 -1.10 6.31 12.94
C PRO A 112 -1.01 7.20 11.70
N PRO A 113 0.19 7.33 11.10
CA PRO A 113 0.38 8.09 9.88
C PRO A 113 -0.40 7.47 8.72
N ASP A 114 -0.77 8.31 7.75
CA ASP A 114 -1.63 7.91 6.66
C ASP A 114 -0.90 7.15 5.54
N TYR A 115 0.42 7.31 5.44
CA TYR A 115 1.21 6.70 4.38
C TYR A 115 2.43 5.96 4.94
N LEU A 116 2.77 4.87 4.27
CA LEU A 116 3.94 4.05 4.52
C LEU A 116 4.67 3.83 3.20
N THR A 117 6.01 3.91 3.21
CA THR A 117 6.83 3.51 2.08
C THR A 117 7.79 2.40 2.46
N VAL A 118 8.10 1.55 1.48
CA VAL A 118 9.15 0.53 1.58
C VAL A 118 10.14 0.71 0.46
N ASP A 119 11.42 0.85 0.78
CA ASP A 119 12.49 0.87 -0.19
C ASP A 119 12.78 -0.54 -0.71
N LEU A 120 12.62 -0.76 -2.01
CA LEU A 120 12.88 -2.06 -2.65
C LEU A 120 14.29 -2.18 -3.23
N ALA A 121 15.00 -1.07 -3.38
CA ALA A 121 16.29 -0.98 -4.07
C ALA A 121 17.31 -0.12 -3.35
N GLY A 122 18.59 -0.27 -3.75
CA GLY A 122 19.69 0.57 -3.26
C GLY A 122 20.11 0.28 -1.82
N ALA A 123 20.88 1.20 -1.24
CA ALA A 123 21.46 1.07 0.10
C ALA A 123 20.42 1.07 1.23
N MET A 124 19.21 1.54 0.97
CA MET A 124 18.10 1.62 1.93
C MET A 124 17.09 0.50 1.73
N ARG A 125 17.41 -0.54 0.97
CA ARG A 125 16.50 -1.65 0.70
C ARG A 125 15.95 -2.23 2.02
N GLY A 126 14.62 -2.32 2.10
CA GLY A 126 13.91 -2.78 3.28
C GLY A 126 13.55 -1.67 4.27
N ALA A 127 14.06 -0.43 4.10
CA ALA A 127 13.69 0.66 4.99
C ALA A 127 12.20 0.99 4.86
N VAL A 128 11.50 0.97 5.99
CA VAL A 128 10.11 1.37 6.13
C VAL A 128 10.06 2.79 6.67
N ARG A 129 9.25 3.66 6.06
CA ARG A 129 9.10 5.05 6.48
C ARG A 129 7.62 5.42 6.54
N LEU A 130 7.28 6.23 7.52
CA LEU A 130 5.92 6.65 7.83
C LEU A 130 5.73 8.14 7.53
N TYR A 131 4.62 8.50 6.90
CA TYR A 131 4.30 9.88 6.52
C TYR A 131 2.87 10.23 6.90
N ALA A 132 2.68 11.43 7.47
CA ALA A 132 1.38 11.87 7.95
C ALA A 132 0.39 12.13 6.83
N SER A 133 0.88 12.60 5.68
CA SER A 133 0.05 12.97 4.53
C SER A 133 0.84 12.86 3.22
N THR A 134 0.17 13.05 2.08
CA THR A 134 0.82 13.14 0.77
C THR A 134 1.80 14.30 0.66
N ASN A 135 1.57 15.38 1.39
CA ASN A 135 2.46 16.56 1.39
C ASN A 135 3.82 16.26 2.04
N ASP A 136 3.89 15.22 2.86
CA ASP A 136 5.11 14.80 3.53
C ASP A 136 5.93 13.82 2.70
N LEU A 137 5.37 13.29 1.62
CA LEU A 137 6.10 12.41 0.70
C LEU A 137 7.19 13.19 -0.03
N PRO A 138 8.46 12.72 -0.03
CA PRO A 138 9.59 13.47 -0.53
C PRO A 138 9.44 14.02 -1.95
N GLU A 139 8.84 13.21 -2.82
CA GLU A 139 8.69 13.53 -4.25
C GLU A 139 7.23 13.74 -4.67
N GLY A 140 6.30 13.70 -3.70
CA GLY A 140 4.86 13.66 -3.96
C GLY A 140 4.37 12.35 -4.58
N VAL A 141 3.08 12.07 -4.47
CA VAL A 141 2.46 10.82 -4.96
C VAL A 141 2.70 10.57 -6.46
N GLY A 142 2.84 11.64 -7.25
CA GLY A 142 3.06 11.57 -8.70
C GLY A 142 4.41 10.98 -9.12
N SER A 143 5.38 10.90 -8.22
CA SER A 143 6.74 10.45 -8.53
C SER A 143 6.81 8.99 -8.97
N ASP A 144 7.65 8.71 -9.96
CA ASP A 144 7.94 7.36 -10.42
C ASP A 144 8.71 6.52 -9.39
N LEU A 145 9.29 7.11 -8.36
CA LEU A 145 9.89 6.35 -7.26
C LEU A 145 8.91 5.36 -6.65
N TYR A 146 7.64 5.77 -6.47
CA TYR A 146 6.59 4.93 -5.88
C TYR A 146 5.98 3.92 -6.86
N ARG A 147 6.46 3.91 -8.10
CA ARG A 147 6.13 2.95 -9.15
C ARG A 147 7.31 2.07 -9.54
N THR A 148 8.52 2.38 -9.04
CA THR A 148 9.73 1.68 -9.44
C THR A 148 10.48 1.11 -8.24
N SER A 149 11.20 1.94 -7.50
CA SER A 149 12.13 1.51 -6.44
C SER A 149 11.54 1.48 -5.04
N LYS A 150 10.32 1.98 -4.86
CA LYS A 150 9.61 2.00 -3.57
C LYS A 150 8.17 1.51 -3.73
N LEU A 151 7.65 0.85 -2.68
CA LEU A 151 6.21 0.72 -2.50
C LEU A 151 5.69 1.94 -1.75
N LEU A 152 4.49 2.39 -2.10
CA LEU A 152 3.72 3.39 -1.38
C LEU A 152 2.40 2.77 -0.96
N LEU A 153 2.11 2.78 0.33
CA LEU A 153 0.87 2.26 0.90
C LEU A 153 0.10 3.37 1.59
N ARG A 154 -1.21 3.29 1.52
CA ARG A 154 -2.17 4.15 2.21
C ARG A 154 -2.79 3.38 3.38
N ARG A 155 -2.85 3.98 4.57
CA ARG A 155 -3.64 3.47 5.68
C ARG A 155 -5.13 3.63 5.39
N ILE A 156 -5.86 2.57 5.54
CA ILE A 156 -7.32 2.51 5.42
C ILE A 156 -7.90 2.46 6.82
N PRO A 157 -8.67 3.49 7.24
CA PRO A 157 -9.27 3.56 8.56
C PRO A 157 -10.51 2.65 8.62
N ALA A 158 -10.29 1.37 8.86
CA ALA A 158 -11.32 0.32 8.80
C ALA A 158 -11.69 -0.24 10.17
N ALA A 159 -10.86 0.00 11.22
CA ALA A 159 -11.05 -0.58 12.54
C ALA A 159 -12.45 -0.37 13.09
N HIS A 160 -13.12 -1.49 13.43
CA HIS A 160 -14.48 -1.53 13.97
C HIS A 160 -15.55 -0.85 13.10
N ARG A 161 -15.31 -0.70 11.80
CA ARG A 161 -16.28 -0.12 10.86
C ARG A 161 -17.20 -1.21 10.35
N LEU A 162 -18.49 -1.05 10.64
CA LEU A 162 -19.56 -1.82 9.99
C LEU A 162 -19.89 -1.15 8.66
N TRP A 163 -19.96 -1.94 7.60
CA TRP A 163 -20.28 -1.47 6.25
C TRP A 163 -20.95 -2.58 5.43
N ASP A 164 -21.62 -2.19 4.37
CA ASP A 164 -22.30 -3.14 3.48
C ASP A 164 -21.39 -3.53 2.32
N MET A 165 -20.99 -4.81 2.30
CA MET A 165 -20.30 -5.44 1.19
C MET A 165 -21.29 -6.00 0.19
N GLY A 166 -20.92 -6.04 -1.09
CA GLY A 166 -21.77 -6.59 -2.15
C GLY A 166 -22.72 -5.55 -2.78
N GLU A 167 -23.68 -6.03 -3.56
CA GLU A 167 -24.62 -5.22 -4.32
C GLU A 167 -26.01 -5.83 -4.33
N ASP A 168 -27.06 -5.00 -4.26
CA ASP A 168 -28.44 -5.46 -4.30
C ASP A 168 -28.78 -6.08 -5.65
N GLY A 169 -29.42 -7.26 -5.61
CA GLY A 169 -29.83 -8.00 -6.82
C GLY A 169 -28.74 -8.87 -7.45
N GLU A 170 -27.50 -8.82 -6.94
CA GLU A 170 -26.41 -9.67 -7.42
C GLU A 170 -26.41 -11.03 -6.67
N ALA A 171 -26.64 -12.10 -7.40
CA ALA A 171 -26.75 -13.43 -6.79
C ALA A 171 -25.41 -13.93 -6.22
N VAL A 172 -24.29 -13.60 -6.87
CA VAL A 172 -22.94 -14.04 -6.48
C VAL A 172 -22.23 -13.09 -5.51
N ALA A 173 -22.77 -11.90 -5.32
CA ALA A 173 -22.24 -10.86 -4.43
C ALA A 173 -23.38 -10.08 -3.76
N PRO A 174 -24.31 -10.72 -3.07
CA PRO A 174 -25.44 -10.04 -2.44
C PRO A 174 -24.98 -9.12 -1.33
N ARG A 175 -25.68 -8.00 -1.15
CA ARG A 175 -25.35 -7.04 -0.08
C ARG A 175 -25.52 -7.69 1.30
N HIS A 176 -24.54 -7.51 2.16
CA HIS A 176 -24.53 -7.98 3.54
C HIS A 176 -23.58 -7.15 4.41
N PRO A 177 -23.84 -7.06 5.73
CA PRO A 177 -22.99 -6.33 6.64
C PRO A 177 -21.65 -7.06 6.89
N VAL A 178 -20.59 -6.30 6.92
CA VAL A 178 -19.21 -6.75 7.22
C VAL A 178 -18.57 -5.77 8.20
N ALA A 179 -17.81 -6.28 9.17
CA ALA A 179 -16.96 -5.51 10.05
C ALA A 179 -15.50 -5.89 9.84
N LEU A 180 -14.63 -4.90 9.66
CA LEU A 180 -13.18 -5.08 9.69
C LEU A 180 -12.67 -4.70 11.08
N GLN A 181 -11.80 -5.53 11.68
CA GLN A 181 -11.35 -5.33 13.06
C GLN A 181 -10.30 -4.24 13.18
N ASP A 182 -9.38 -4.21 12.23
CA ASP A 182 -8.20 -3.38 12.27
C ASP A 182 -8.10 -2.45 11.07
N ASP A 183 -7.37 -1.35 11.27
CA ASP A 183 -6.83 -0.57 10.16
C ASP A 183 -5.78 -1.40 9.42
N PHE A 184 -5.64 -1.16 8.12
CA PHE A 184 -4.62 -1.81 7.32
C PHE A 184 -4.00 -0.82 6.32
N TRP A 185 -2.79 -1.12 5.85
CA TRP A 185 -2.14 -0.39 4.77
C TRP A 185 -2.25 -1.18 3.47
N ILE A 186 -2.69 -0.51 2.41
CA ILE A 186 -2.83 -1.12 1.08
C ILE A 186 -2.06 -0.32 0.04
N GLY A 187 -1.50 -0.99 -0.95
CA GLY A 187 -0.78 -0.34 -2.05
C GLY A 187 -1.61 0.74 -2.71
N VAL A 188 -1.05 1.96 -2.80
CA VAL A 188 -1.66 3.08 -3.53
C VAL A 188 -1.84 2.73 -5.00
N PHE A 189 -0.90 1.96 -5.54
CA PHE A 189 -0.87 1.44 -6.90
C PHE A 189 -0.86 -0.09 -6.90
N GLU A 190 -1.23 -0.68 -8.03
CA GLU A 190 -0.88 -2.06 -8.35
C GLU A 190 0.64 -2.23 -8.33
N VAL A 191 1.14 -3.41 -7.96
CA VAL A 191 2.58 -3.71 -8.02
C VAL A 191 3.05 -3.67 -9.47
N THR A 192 4.14 -2.95 -9.73
CA THR A 192 4.69 -2.82 -11.08
C THR A 192 5.69 -3.93 -11.43
N GLN A 193 6.01 -4.06 -12.73
CA GLN A 193 7.03 -5.01 -13.20
C GLN A 193 8.42 -4.67 -12.64
N GLU A 194 8.74 -3.39 -12.41
CA GLU A 194 10.00 -2.97 -11.82
C GLU A 194 10.06 -3.31 -10.32
N GLN A 195 8.98 -3.07 -9.57
CA GLN A 195 8.89 -3.47 -8.17
C GLN A 195 8.97 -4.99 -8.02
N TRP A 196 8.30 -5.74 -8.91
CA TRP A 196 8.45 -7.21 -8.98
C TRP A 196 9.90 -7.61 -9.19
N ARG A 197 10.61 -6.99 -10.14
CA ARG A 197 12.02 -7.27 -10.42
C ARG A 197 12.91 -7.05 -9.20
N HIS A 198 12.68 -6.00 -8.44
CA HIS A 198 13.44 -5.73 -7.22
C HIS A 198 13.25 -6.79 -6.13
N VAL A 199 12.07 -7.38 -6.03
CA VAL A 199 11.76 -8.42 -5.04
C VAL A 199 12.18 -9.81 -5.53
N MET A 200 11.87 -10.15 -6.78
CA MET A 200 12.03 -11.50 -7.34
C MET A 200 13.33 -11.73 -8.10
N GLY A 201 14.04 -10.67 -8.49
CA GLY A 201 15.33 -10.74 -9.20
C GLY A 201 15.21 -10.77 -10.73
N GLY A 202 14.01 -10.83 -11.29
CA GLY A 202 13.77 -10.84 -12.74
C GLY A 202 12.44 -10.21 -13.09
N TYR A 203 12.29 -9.78 -14.33
CA TYR A 203 11.02 -9.23 -14.81
C TYR A 203 9.97 -10.32 -15.01
N LYS A 204 8.71 -9.97 -14.74
CA LYS A 204 7.51 -10.74 -15.05
C LYS A 204 6.55 -9.80 -15.79
N GLY A 205 5.77 -10.34 -16.72
CA GLY A 205 4.73 -9.61 -17.44
C GLY A 205 4.79 -9.85 -18.94
N TYR A 206 3.63 -9.77 -19.57
CA TYR A 206 3.45 -9.92 -21.02
C TYR A 206 3.81 -8.62 -21.76
N PHE A 207 3.34 -7.46 -21.24
CA PHE A 207 3.59 -6.16 -21.85
C PHE A 207 4.96 -5.63 -21.47
N THR A 208 5.88 -5.55 -22.44
CA THR A 208 7.29 -5.22 -22.18
C THR A 208 7.67 -3.76 -22.46
N ALA A 209 6.84 -3.02 -23.20
CA ALA A 209 7.06 -1.58 -23.40
C ALA A 209 6.76 -0.82 -22.09
N GLU A 210 7.60 0.15 -21.73
CA GLU A 210 7.45 0.98 -20.53
C GLU A 210 7.21 0.19 -19.22
N ARG A 211 7.77 -1.01 -19.13
CA ARG A 211 7.52 -1.99 -18.07
C ARG A 211 7.80 -1.49 -16.66
N ALA A 212 8.66 -0.50 -16.52
CA ALA A 212 9.05 -0.01 -15.20
C ALA A 212 7.84 0.53 -14.39
N THR A 213 6.85 1.08 -15.06
CA THR A 213 5.67 1.70 -14.44
C THR A 213 4.35 1.01 -14.79
N ARG A 214 4.38 -0.06 -15.59
CA ARG A 214 3.21 -0.90 -15.84
C ARG A 214 3.00 -1.88 -14.69
N PRO A 215 1.76 -2.29 -14.38
CA PRO A 215 1.52 -3.33 -13.41
C PRO A 215 2.23 -4.63 -13.82
N VAL A 216 2.68 -5.41 -12.86
CA VAL A 216 3.05 -6.79 -13.13
C VAL A 216 1.77 -7.58 -13.40
N GLU A 217 1.77 -8.31 -14.49
CA GLU A 217 0.68 -9.19 -14.89
C GLU A 217 1.23 -10.56 -15.31
N SER A 218 0.37 -11.50 -15.67
CA SER A 218 0.77 -12.87 -15.96
C SER A 218 1.43 -13.60 -14.77
N ALA A 219 1.32 -13.05 -13.57
CA ALA A 219 1.77 -13.69 -12.33
C ALA A 219 0.62 -14.54 -11.76
N SER A 220 0.86 -15.83 -11.60
CA SER A 220 -0.09 -16.73 -10.97
C SER A 220 -0.20 -16.45 -9.46
N TYR A 221 -1.31 -16.86 -8.87
CA TYR A 221 -1.48 -16.78 -7.41
C TYR A 221 -0.34 -17.44 -6.64
N PHE A 222 0.20 -18.54 -7.18
CA PHE A 222 1.32 -19.27 -6.57
C PHE A 222 2.62 -18.47 -6.58
N GLU A 223 2.93 -17.79 -7.66
CA GLU A 223 4.12 -16.92 -7.72
C GLU A 223 3.99 -15.72 -6.80
N VAL A 224 2.76 -15.24 -6.61
CA VAL A 224 2.48 -14.08 -5.75
C VAL A 224 2.49 -14.47 -4.27
N ARG A 225 1.82 -15.56 -3.88
CA ARG A 225 1.55 -15.88 -2.47
C ARG A 225 1.87 -17.30 -2.03
N ALA A 226 1.60 -18.31 -2.84
CA ALA A 226 1.60 -19.71 -2.43
C ALA A 226 2.75 -20.52 -3.02
N ASN A 227 2.82 -21.81 -2.70
CA ASN A 227 3.78 -22.75 -3.27
C ASN A 227 3.06 -23.66 -4.28
N ALA A 228 3.45 -23.60 -5.54
CA ALA A 228 2.87 -24.42 -6.60
C ALA A 228 3.02 -25.94 -6.37
N ASN A 229 4.01 -26.36 -5.58
CA ASN A 229 4.30 -27.76 -5.30
C ASN A 229 3.55 -28.31 -4.07
N ASP A 230 2.94 -27.45 -3.27
CA ASP A 230 2.20 -27.81 -2.07
C ASP A 230 0.75 -27.40 -2.18
N ARG A 231 -0.04 -28.27 -2.80
CA ARG A 231 -1.47 -28.04 -2.98
C ARG A 231 -2.27 -28.01 -1.67
N MET A 232 -1.73 -28.55 -0.58
CA MET A 232 -2.39 -28.60 0.72
C MET A 232 -2.12 -27.31 1.52
N ALA A 233 -0.94 -26.70 1.40
CA ALA A 233 -0.63 -25.45 2.06
C ALA A 233 -1.39 -24.24 1.49
N HIS A 234 -2.03 -24.38 0.35
CA HIS A 234 -2.80 -23.33 -0.31
C HIS A 234 -4.02 -22.89 0.50
N PHE A 235 -4.57 -23.76 1.32
CA PHE A 235 -5.82 -23.55 2.06
C PHE A 235 -5.59 -23.26 3.55
N ALA A 236 -4.35 -23.30 4.01
CA ALA A 236 -4.07 -22.99 5.40
C ALA A 236 -4.12 -21.47 5.60
N PRO A 237 -4.83 -20.97 6.63
CA PRO A 237 -4.63 -19.64 7.14
C PRO A 237 -3.19 -19.56 7.61
N GLY A 238 -2.31 -18.98 6.82
CA GLY A 238 -0.89 -18.99 7.10
C GLY A 238 -0.14 -17.93 6.32
N ALA A 239 1.11 -17.73 6.74
CA ALA A 239 2.01 -16.82 6.07
C ALA A 239 2.22 -17.22 4.60
N PRO A 240 2.44 -16.27 3.71
CA PRO A 240 2.85 -16.54 2.34
C PRO A 240 4.09 -17.42 2.26
N PHE A 241 4.18 -18.24 1.23
CA PHE A 241 5.36 -19.07 0.97
C PHE A 241 6.62 -18.21 0.81
N GLU A 242 7.71 -18.55 1.48
CA GLU A 242 8.95 -17.75 1.51
C GLU A 242 9.52 -17.43 0.13
N GLY A 243 9.37 -18.34 -0.84
CA GLY A 243 9.83 -18.16 -2.22
C GLY A 243 8.91 -17.33 -3.09
N SER A 244 7.67 -17.07 -2.67
CA SER A 244 6.71 -16.22 -3.37
C SER A 244 7.07 -14.73 -3.27
N PHE A 245 6.40 -13.90 -4.06
CA PHE A 245 6.60 -12.45 -3.98
C PHE A 245 6.33 -11.92 -2.57
N MET A 246 5.19 -12.28 -1.96
CA MET A 246 4.81 -11.82 -0.61
C MET A 246 5.80 -12.34 0.44
N GLY A 247 6.22 -13.60 0.36
CA GLY A 247 7.20 -14.16 1.29
C GLY A 247 8.55 -13.43 1.22
N ARG A 248 9.05 -13.14 0.02
CA ARG A 248 10.29 -12.36 -0.16
C ARG A 248 10.13 -10.91 0.26
N LEU A 249 8.97 -10.29 0.02
CA LEU A 249 8.70 -8.92 0.46
C LEU A 249 8.70 -8.82 1.99
N ARG A 250 8.13 -9.81 2.69
CA ARG A 250 8.21 -9.91 4.16
C ARG A 250 9.66 -9.95 4.65
N GLN A 251 10.52 -10.71 3.99
CA GLN A 251 11.96 -10.77 4.33
C GLN A 251 12.66 -9.44 4.08
N VAL A 252 12.28 -8.71 3.03
CA VAL A 252 12.86 -7.40 2.69
C VAL A 252 12.47 -6.33 3.70
N ALA A 253 11.19 -6.25 4.07
CA ALA A 253 10.65 -5.12 4.82
C ALA A 253 10.42 -5.42 6.32
N ALA A 254 10.50 -6.68 6.73
CA ALA A 254 10.17 -7.14 8.09
C ALA A 254 8.74 -6.73 8.53
N LEU A 255 7.79 -6.72 7.58
CA LEU A 255 6.37 -6.48 7.80
C LEU A 255 5.56 -7.68 7.29
N ASP A 256 4.34 -7.83 7.79
CA ASP A 256 3.44 -8.93 7.50
C ASP A 256 2.69 -8.79 6.17
N PHE A 257 3.40 -8.44 5.10
CA PHE A 257 2.83 -8.27 3.78
C PHE A 257 2.04 -9.49 3.29
N ASP A 258 0.86 -9.23 2.73
CA ASP A 258 0.04 -10.22 2.04
C ASP A 258 -0.79 -9.57 0.92
N LEU A 259 -1.60 -10.37 0.25
CA LEU A 259 -2.72 -9.87 -0.55
C LEU A 259 -3.81 -9.33 0.38
N PRO A 260 -4.63 -8.36 -0.05
CA PRO A 260 -5.83 -8.01 0.69
C PRO A 260 -6.82 -9.18 0.71
N THR A 261 -7.61 -9.29 1.76
CA THR A 261 -8.83 -10.10 1.68
C THR A 261 -9.81 -9.44 0.72
N GLU A 262 -10.75 -10.21 0.22
CA GLU A 262 -11.80 -9.71 -0.67
C GLU A 262 -12.58 -8.56 -0.02
N ALA A 263 -12.87 -8.67 1.27
CA ALA A 263 -13.57 -7.64 2.02
C ALA A 263 -12.72 -6.37 2.21
N GLN A 264 -11.42 -6.52 2.51
CA GLN A 264 -10.51 -5.39 2.60
C GLN A 264 -10.37 -4.68 1.25
N TRP A 265 -10.29 -5.45 0.16
CA TRP A 265 -10.19 -4.89 -1.19
C TRP A 265 -11.44 -4.08 -1.54
N GLU A 266 -12.66 -4.62 -1.33
CA GLU A 266 -13.90 -3.92 -1.67
C GLU A 266 -14.13 -2.70 -0.78
N TYR A 267 -13.81 -2.77 0.52
CA TYR A 267 -13.87 -1.62 1.41
C TYR A 267 -12.94 -0.50 0.96
N ALA A 268 -11.70 -0.85 0.61
CA ALA A 268 -10.71 0.10 0.10
C ALA A 268 -11.12 0.66 -1.27
N CYS A 269 -11.69 -0.16 -2.15
CA CYS A 269 -12.21 0.26 -3.44
C CYS A 269 -13.34 1.27 -3.28
N ARG A 270 -14.35 0.96 -2.48
CA ARG A 270 -15.50 1.85 -2.27
C ARG A 270 -15.14 3.17 -1.66
N ALA A 271 -14.17 3.21 -0.77
CA ALA A 271 -13.73 4.44 -0.10
C ALA A 271 -14.90 5.31 0.43
N GLY A 272 -15.94 4.65 0.96
CA GLY A 272 -17.14 5.28 1.50
C GLY A 272 -18.28 5.46 0.50
N THR A 273 -18.12 5.12 -0.78
CA THR A 273 -19.24 5.13 -1.74
C THR A 273 -20.14 3.91 -1.60
N THR A 274 -21.41 4.07 -1.91
CA THR A 274 -22.41 2.98 -1.97
C THR A 274 -22.83 2.66 -3.40
N THR A 275 -22.31 3.40 -4.37
CA THR A 275 -22.58 3.26 -5.79
C THR A 275 -21.90 2.03 -6.39
N ARG A 276 -22.27 1.67 -7.61
CA ARG A 276 -21.67 0.54 -8.35
C ARG A 276 -20.17 0.71 -8.57
N TYR A 277 -19.74 1.96 -8.83
CA TYR A 277 -18.33 2.30 -9.08
C TYR A 277 -17.80 3.21 -7.98
N CYS A 278 -16.55 3.09 -7.65
CA CYS A 278 -15.92 3.83 -6.56
C CYS A 278 -15.69 5.32 -6.85
N ASN A 279 -15.99 5.78 -8.06
CA ASN A 279 -16.02 7.20 -8.42
C ASN A 279 -17.34 7.91 -8.01
N GLY A 280 -18.24 7.20 -7.33
CA GLY A 280 -19.53 7.76 -6.85
C GLY A 280 -20.64 7.74 -7.90
N THR A 281 -20.54 6.94 -8.96
CA THR A 281 -21.60 6.79 -9.98
C THR A 281 -22.07 5.35 -10.11
N ASP A 282 -23.31 5.18 -10.59
CA ASP A 282 -23.85 3.89 -11.02
C ASP A 282 -23.69 3.68 -12.54
N ASP A 283 -23.34 4.74 -13.25
CA ASP A 283 -23.11 4.69 -14.69
C ASP A 283 -21.68 4.33 -15.01
N VAL A 284 -21.55 3.48 -16.00
CA VAL A 284 -20.26 3.11 -16.56
C VAL A 284 -19.65 4.32 -17.23
N GLN A 285 -18.48 4.75 -16.77
CA GLN A 285 -17.57 5.65 -17.50
C GLN A 285 -16.49 4.81 -18.18
N PRO A 286 -16.77 4.18 -19.34
CA PRO A 286 -16.08 2.97 -19.77
C PRO A 286 -14.60 3.17 -20.07
N GLU A 287 -14.21 4.33 -20.54
CA GLU A 287 -12.87 4.52 -21.11
C GLU A 287 -11.92 5.32 -20.24
N ALA A 288 -12.47 6.19 -19.38
CA ALA A 288 -11.68 7.02 -18.51
C ALA A 288 -11.16 6.27 -17.26
N VAL A 289 -11.74 5.12 -16.97
CA VAL A 289 -11.62 4.44 -15.69
C VAL A 289 -11.01 3.03 -15.80
N LEU A 290 -11.31 2.31 -16.86
CA LEU A 290 -10.93 0.90 -17.00
C LEU A 290 -9.60 0.67 -17.75
N GLY A 291 -8.92 1.75 -18.15
CA GLY A 291 -7.99 1.58 -19.25
C GLY A 291 -8.77 1.21 -20.52
N ARG A 292 -8.20 1.18 -21.66
CA ARG A 292 -8.95 0.78 -22.88
C ARG A 292 -9.45 -0.65 -22.72
N ALA A 293 -10.74 -0.83 -22.50
CA ALA A 293 -11.42 -2.11 -22.69
C ALA A 293 -11.17 -2.53 -24.15
N GLY A 294 -10.24 -3.45 -24.33
CA GLY A 294 -9.86 -3.90 -25.66
C GLY A 294 -10.97 -4.71 -26.31
N SER A 295 -10.98 -4.74 -27.61
CA SER A 295 -11.89 -5.50 -28.49
C SER A 295 -11.70 -7.04 -28.40
N GLY A 296 -11.30 -7.57 -27.24
CA GLY A 296 -11.18 -9.02 -27.01
C GLY A 296 -9.88 -9.69 -27.51
N SER A 297 -9.05 -9.03 -28.31
CA SER A 297 -7.77 -9.58 -28.77
C SER A 297 -6.61 -8.97 -27.98
N SER A 298 -5.71 -9.81 -27.46
CA SER A 298 -4.51 -9.33 -26.76
C SER A 298 -3.57 -8.65 -27.75
N PRO A 299 -3.14 -7.39 -27.50
CA PRO A 299 -2.08 -6.77 -28.29
C PRO A 299 -0.76 -7.56 -28.18
N ALA A 300 0.16 -7.33 -29.10
CA ALA A 300 1.48 -7.97 -29.07
C ALA A 300 2.28 -7.59 -27.80
N PRO A 301 3.21 -8.45 -27.34
CA PRO A 301 3.97 -8.19 -26.09
C PRO A 301 4.71 -6.85 -26.04
N GLY A 302 5.23 -6.35 -27.15
CA GLY A 302 5.93 -5.09 -27.24
C GLY A 302 5.05 -3.85 -27.45
N THR A 303 3.72 -4.00 -27.38
CA THR A 303 2.77 -2.92 -27.63
C THR A 303 2.93 -1.77 -26.63
N ALA A 304 2.95 -0.54 -27.13
CA ALA A 304 2.95 0.66 -26.29
C ALA A 304 1.60 0.83 -25.56
N PRO A 305 1.56 1.49 -24.39
CA PRO A 305 0.32 1.69 -23.64
C PRO A 305 -0.82 2.32 -24.44
N ALA A 306 -0.48 3.26 -25.32
CA ALA A 306 -1.47 3.95 -26.15
C ALA A 306 -2.24 3.02 -27.12
N ASP A 307 -1.64 1.89 -27.47
CA ASP A 307 -2.18 0.95 -28.48
C ASP A 307 -2.99 -0.20 -27.85
N GLY A 308 -3.14 -0.21 -26.53
CA GLY A 308 -3.89 -1.22 -25.79
C GLY A 308 -3.07 -1.96 -24.73
N GLY A 309 -3.74 -2.85 -23.98
CA GLY A 309 -3.13 -3.55 -22.86
C GLY A 309 -3.12 -2.72 -21.56
N THR A 310 -2.29 -3.14 -20.62
CA THR A 310 -2.13 -2.41 -19.36
C THR A 310 -1.54 -1.01 -19.59
N GLN A 311 -1.82 -0.11 -18.67
CA GLN A 311 -1.32 1.26 -18.67
C GLN A 311 -0.32 1.45 -17.53
N ARG A 312 0.41 2.57 -17.54
CA ARG A 312 1.17 3.02 -16.38
C ARG A 312 0.24 3.14 -15.18
N VAL A 313 0.62 2.56 -14.04
CA VAL A 313 -0.18 2.64 -12.82
C VAL A 313 -0.36 4.09 -12.36
N GLY A 314 -1.54 4.43 -11.86
CA GLY A 314 -1.85 5.79 -11.42
C GLY A 314 -1.96 6.81 -12.54
N SER A 315 -2.42 6.41 -13.72
CA SER A 315 -2.66 7.30 -14.87
C SER A 315 -3.99 8.03 -14.79
N LEU A 316 -4.94 7.51 -14.04
CA LEU A 316 -6.29 8.07 -13.85
C LEU A 316 -6.45 8.66 -12.44
N ALA A 317 -7.63 9.23 -12.16
CA ALA A 317 -7.92 9.79 -10.85
C ALA A 317 -8.06 8.69 -9.77
N PRO A 318 -7.58 8.94 -8.55
CA PRO A 318 -7.75 8.01 -7.45
C PRO A 318 -9.17 8.04 -6.88
N ASN A 319 -9.53 7.01 -6.12
CA ASN A 319 -10.76 7.00 -5.32
C ASN A 319 -10.66 7.90 -4.07
N GLY A 320 -11.71 7.92 -3.24
CA GLY A 320 -11.78 8.75 -2.02
C GLY A 320 -10.71 8.46 -0.97
N PHE A 321 -10.06 7.30 -1.00
CA PHE A 321 -8.91 6.98 -0.15
C PHE A 321 -7.55 7.30 -0.80
N GLY A 322 -7.53 7.80 -2.03
CA GLY A 322 -6.30 8.08 -2.75
C GLY A 322 -5.67 6.83 -3.39
N LEU A 323 -6.44 5.79 -3.62
CA LEU A 323 -6.02 4.56 -4.29
C LEU A 323 -6.33 4.66 -5.79
N TYR A 324 -5.35 4.31 -6.60
CA TYR A 324 -5.44 4.35 -8.05
C TYR A 324 -5.78 2.97 -8.62
N ASP A 325 -6.36 2.97 -9.81
CA ASP A 325 -6.61 1.79 -10.64
C ASP A 325 -7.43 0.70 -9.91
N MET A 326 -8.37 1.13 -9.00
CA MET A 326 -9.24 0.21 -8.27
C MET A 326 -10.25 -0.50 -9.16
N TYR A 327 -10.39 -0.08 -10.41
CA TYR A 327 -11.06 -0.80 -11.47
C TYR A 327 -10.40 -0.52 -12.81
N GLY A 328 -10.19 -1.58 -13.58
CA GLY A 328 -9.44 -1.59 -14.82
C GLY A 328 -7.96 -1.90 -14.63
N ASN A 329 -7.19 -1.62 -15.62
CA ASN A 329 -5.78 -1.95 -15.75
C ASN A 329 -5.52 -3.45 -15.59
N VAL A 330 -5.36 -3.99 -14.37
CA VAL A 330 -5.36 -5.42 -14.10
C VAL A 330 -6.40 -5.80 -13.05
N SER A 331 -7.01 -6.99 -13.19
CA SER A 331 -7.73 -7.59 -12.07
C SER A 331 -6.74 -7.99 -10.99
N GLU A 332 -7.12 -7.85 -9.73
CA GLU A 332 -6.21 -8.02 -8.61
C GLU A 332 -6.52 -9.26 -7.80
N TRP A 333 -5.51 -10.10 -7.54
CA TRP A 333 -5.63 -11.23 -6.65
C TRP A 333 -5.99 -10.79 -5.23
N CYS A 334 -6.96 -11.49 -4.62
CA CYS A 334 -7.24 -11.47 -3.20
C CYS A 334 -6.78 -12.78 -2.55
N VAL A 335 -6.64 -12.75 -1.23
CA VAL A 335 -6.26 -13.94 -0.46
C VAL A 335 -7.28 -15.07 -0.57
N ASP A 336 -8.55 -14.72 -0.75
CA ASP A 336 -9.71 -15.60 -0.64
C ASP A 336 -9.79 -16.61 -1.78
N CYS A 337 -10.26 -17.82 -1.43
CA CYS A 337 -10.71 -18.78 -2.40
C CYS A 337 -12.16 -18.48 -2.81
N TYR A 338 -12.49 -18.73 -4.05
CA TYR A 338 -13.86 -18.57 -4.54
C TYR A 338 -14.74 -19.74 -4.12
N HIS A 339 -15.91 -19.40 -3.62
CA HIS A 339 -17.03 -20.31 -3.43
C HIS A 339 -18.32 -19.56 -3.74
N GLU A 340 -19.30 -20.23 -4.34
CA GLU A 340 -20.58 -19.60 -4.72
C GLU A 340 -21.32 -19.04 -3.50
N ASP A 341 -21.27 -19.78 -2.38
CA ASP A 341 -21.94 -19.43 -1.12
C ASP A 341 -21.05 -18.65 -0.14
N ASN A 342 -19.92 -18.07 -0.58
CA ASN A 342 -18.98 -17.39 0.32
C ASN A 342 -19.67 -16.41 1.27
N TYR A 343 -20.73 -15.76 0.82
CA TYR A 343 -21.51 -14.84 1.62
C TYR A 343 -22.78 -15.47 2.24
N GLY A 344 -23.16 -16.68 1.84
CA GLY A 344 -24.34 -17.36 2.36
C GLY A 344 -24.25 -17.64 3.87
N GLN A 345 -23.08 -18.05 4.34
CA GLN A 345 -22.84 -18.32 5.75
C GLN A 345 -22.79 -17.03 6.58
N ALA A 346 -22.19 -15.96 6.04
CA ALA A 346 -22.17 -14.65 6.69
C ALA A 346 -23.58 -14.05 6.80
N ARG A 347 -24.43 -14.27 5.81
CA ARG A 347 -25.84 -13.82 5.81
C ARG A 347 -26.68 -14.50 6.89
N THR A 348 -26.41 -15.78 7.20
CA THR A 348 -27.12 -16.53 8.25
C THR A 348 -26.59 -16.26 9.65
N ALA A 349 -25.34 -15.83 9.77
CA ALA A 349 -24.68 -15.54 11.05
C ALA A 349 -24.81 -14.07 11.50
N GLY A 350 -25.37 -13.17 10.67
CA GLY A 350 -25.43 -11.75 10.95
C GLY A 350 -24.22 -11.01 10.40
N GLU A 351 -23.46 -10.32 11.24
CA GLU A 351 -22.25 -9.60 10.82
C GLU A 351 -21.08 -10.55 10.58
N ALA A 352 -20.43 -10.42 9.42
CA ALA A 352 -19.17 -11.09 9.18
C ALA A 352 -18.02 -10.22 9.69
N ILE A 353 -17.24 -10.76 10.62
CA ILE A 353 -16.07 -10.08 11.17
C ILE A 353 -14.82 -10.56 10.43
N ASP A 354 -14.07 -9.63 9.83
CA ASP A 354 -12.87 -9.90 9.02
C ASP A 354 -13.04 -11.13 8.10
N PRO A 355 -14.07 -11.14 7.24
CA PRO A 355 -14.36 -12.31 6.45
C PRO A 355 -13.20 -12.60 5.50
N CYS A 356 -12.57 -13.73 5.72
CA CYS A 356 -11.64 -14.33 4.77
C CYS A 356 -12.00 -15.81 4.64
N ASN A 357 -12.14 -16.27 3.43
CA ASN A 357 -12.67 -17.59 3.17
C ASN A 357 -11.62 -18.69 3.24
N TRP A 358 -10.96 -18.81 4.40
CA TRP A 358 -9.99 -19.86 4.67
C TRP A 358 -10.63 -21.21 5.05
N ALA A 359 -11.87 -21.17 5.56
CA ALA A 359 -12.49 -22.30 6.24
C ALA A 359 -13.28 -23.22 5.32
N ILE A 360 -13.23 -23.03 4.00
CA ILE A 360 -13.93 -23.93 3.09
C ILE A 360 -13.17 -25.26 3.03
N PRO A 361 -13.82 -26.39 3.36
CA PRO A 361 -13.21 -27.70 3.18
C PRO A 361 -12.69 -27.86 1.75
N MET A 362 -11.52 -28.44 1.59
CA MET A 362 -10.90 -28.66 0.25
C MET A 362 -11.84 -29.36 -0.74
N THR A 363 -12.82 -30.09 -0.26
CA THR A 363 -13.84 -30.77 -1.08
C THR A 363 -14.83 -29.80 -1.71
N GLU A 364 -14.94 -28.57 -1.20
CA GLU A 364 -15.92 -27.56 -1.63
C GLU A 364 -15.28 -26.36 -2.34
N ALA A 365 -13.97 -26.11 -2.11
CA ALA A 365 -13.24 -25.00 -2.71
C ALA A 365 -12.70 -25.28 -4.13
N VAL A 366 -13.04 -26.43 -4.70
CA VAL A 366 -12.61 -26.86 -6.04
C VAL A 366 -13.80 -26.87 -6.99
N ASP A 367 -13.64 -26.30 -8.17
CA ASP A 367 -14.62 -26.48 -9.23
C ASP A 367 -14.74 -27.98 -9.59
N ALA A 368 -15.76 -28.33 -10.38
CA ALA A 368 -16.00 -29.71 -10.82
C ALA A 368 -14.78 -30.38 -11.51
N ASN A 369 -13.79 -29.58 -11.92
CA ASN A 369 -12.52 -30.02 -12.51
C ASN A 369 -11.36 -30.09 -11.50
N LYS A 370 -11.65 -29.89 -10.18
CA LYS A 370 -10.66 -29.93 -9.08
C LYS A 370 -9.55 -28.86 -9.20
N ASN A 371 -9.82 -27.73 -9.79
CA ASN A 371 -8.89 -26.60 -9.86
C ASN A 371 -9.20 -25.61 -8.75
N ASN A 372 -8.17 -25.28 -7.95
CA ASN A 372 -8.27 -24.21 -6.96
C ASN A 372 -8.49 -22.88 -7.67
N THR A 373 -9.50 -22.17 -7.25
CA THR A 373 -9.85 -20.86 -7.82
C THR A 373 -9.76 -19.79 -6.73
N TYR A 374 -9.06 -18.72 -7.05
CA TYR A 374 -8.83 -17.61 -6.14
C TYR A 374 -9.60 -16.38 -6.64
N ILE A 375 -10.06 -15.58 -5.69
CA ILE A 375 -10.79 -14.34 -5.98
C ILE A 375 -9.85 -13.36 -6.67
N ARG A 376 -10.38 -12.69 -7.69
CA ARG A 376 -9.83 -11.48 -8.28
C ARG A 376 -10.90 -10.41 -8.40
N ARG A 377 -10.50 -9.16 -8.24
CA ARG A 377 -11.38 -8.00 -8.17
C ARG A 377 -10.94 -6.92 -9.15
N GLY A 378 -11.80 -5.94 -9.42
CA GLY A 378 -11.49 -4.73 -10.15
C GLY A 378 -11.65 -4.79 -11.67
N GLY A 379 -11.70 -5.99 -12.26
CA GLY A 379 -11.65 -6.14 -13.73
C GLY A 379 -10.30 -5.74 -14.33
N GLY A 380 -9.97 -6.22 -15.49
CA GLY A 380 -8.71 -5.90 -16.17
C GLY A 380 -8.95 -5.12 -17.48
N TRP A 381 -7.87 -4.66 -18.11
CA TRP A 381 -7.85 -3.83 -19.30
C TRP A 381 -8.70 -4.36 -20.48
N ARG A 382 -8.97 -5.65 -20.53
CA ARG A 382 -9.76 -6.29 -21.60
C ARG A 382 -11.18 -6.69 -21.18
N ASP A 383 -11.51 -6.55 -19.90
CA ASP A 383 -12.79 -6.96 -19.37
C ASP A 383 -13.86 -5.89 -19.68
N ALA A 384 -15.12 -6.31 -19.81
CA ALA A 384 -16.22 -5.35 -19.93
C ALA A 384 -16.37 -4.53 -18.64
N ALA A 385 -16.84 -3.30 -18.78
CA ALA A 385 -16.99 -2.36 -17.68
C ALA A 385 -17.75 -2.91 -16.45
N ALA A 386 -18.75 -3.77 -16.67
CA ALA A 386 -19.49 -4.43 -15.60
C ALA A 386 -18.60 -5.22 -14.62
N TYR A 387 -17.42 -5.66 -15.06
CA TYR A 387 -16.46 -6.40 -14.23
C TYR A 387 -15.63 -5.50 -13.33
N GLY A 388 -15.61 -4.19 -13.59
CA GLY A 388 -14.98 -3.18 -12.75
C GLY A 388 -15.87 -2.64 -11.63
N ARG A 389 -17.13 -3.08 -11.47
CA ARG A 389 -17.96 -2.67 -10.34
C ARG A 389 -17.30 -3.05 -9.01
N SER A 390 -17.49 -2.20 -7.98
CA SER A 390 -16.90 -2.44 -6.66
C SER A 390 -17.26 -3.81 -6.09
N ALA A 391 -18.47 -4.31 -6.32
CA ALA A 391 -18.95 -5.61 -5.87
C ALA A 391 -18.64 -6.78 -6.83
N ALA A 392 -18.16 -6.50 -8.06
CA ALA A 392 -17.95 -7.57 -9.03
C ALA A 392 -16.85 -8.53 -8.60
N ARG A 393 -17.17 -9.83 -8.61
CA ARG A 393 -16.29 -10.92 -8.19
C ARG A 393 -15.97 -11.82 -9.36
N TRP A 394 -14.72 -12.20 -9.45
CA TRP A 394 -14.26 -13.20 -10.41
C TRP A 394 -13.28 -14.15 -9.74
N TYR A 395 -13.05 -15.27 -10.38
CA TYR A 395 -12.09 -16.25 -9.90
C TYR A 395 -11.26 -16.81 -11.05
N TRP A 396 -10.05 -17.21 -10.73
CA TRP A 396 -9.12 -17.85 -11.67
C TRP A 396 -8.05 -18.63 -10.90
N ASN A 397 -7.19 -19.34 -11.64
CA ASN A 397 -6.09 -20.09 -11.04
C ASN A 397 -4.73 -19.80 -11.69
N SER A 398 -4.72 -19.16 -12.84
CA SER A 398 -3.52 -18.95 -13.64
C SER A 398 -3.24 -17.46 -13.84
N GLY A 399 -1.97 -17.11 -14.00
CA GLY A 399 -1.59 -15.78 -14.44
C GLY A 399 -1.95 -15.57 -15.92
N VAL A 400 -2.66 -14.48 -16.18
CA VAL A 400 -2.96 -13.99 -17.53
C VAL A 400 -2.62 -12.50 -17.61
N ASN A 401 -2.44 -11.99 -18.82
CA ASN A 401 -1.97 -10.62 -19.06
C ASN A 401 -2.95 -9.49 -18.68
N SER A 402 -4.03 -9.84 -18.00
CA SER A 402 -4.99 -8.91 -17.41
C SER A 402 -5.17 -9.12 -15.89
N VAL A 403 -4.29 -9.91 -15.25
CA VAL A 403 -4.36 -10.18 -13.80
C VAL A 403 -3.02 -9.87 -13.16
N GLY A 404 -3.06 -9.01 -12.17
CA GLY A 404 -1.97 -8.59 -11.31
C GLY A 404 -2.38 -8.59 -9.85
N PHE A 405 -1.84 -7.68 -9.05
CA PHE A 405 -2.17 -7.58 -7.63
C PHE A 405 -1.68 -6.26 -7.01
N ARG A 406 -2.22 -5.94 -5.85
CA ARG A 406 -1.63 -4.97 -4.92
C ARG A 406 -1.31 -5.62 -3.58
N VAL A 407 -0.39 -5.01 -2.83
CA VAL A 407 0.03 -5.50 -1.52
C VAL A 407 -0.82 -4.90 -0.41
N MET A 408 -0.94 -5.62 0.70
CA MET A 408 -1.51 -5.15 1.96
C MET A 408 -0.58 -5.53 3.12
N CYS A 409 -0.60 -4.80 4.21
CA CYS A 409 -0.04 -5.19 5.50
C CYS A 409 -0.79 -4.49 6.64
N HIS A 410 -0.70 -5.04 7.86
CA HIS A 410 -1.25 -4.36 9.05
C HIS A 410 -0.34 -3.23 9.56
N GLY A 411 0.79 -3.00 8.88
CA GLY A 411 1.75 -1.95 9.20
C GLY A 411 2.72 -2.31 10.33
N PRO A 412 3.64 -1.41 10.65
CA PRO A 412 4.52 -1.63 11.78
C PRO A 412 3.68 -1.60 13.06
N VAL A 413 3.63 -2.73 13.75
CA VAL A 413 3.03 -2.83 15.07
C VAL A 413 3.86 -1.93 16.00
N ALA A 414 3.23 -0.95 16.63
CA ALA A 414 3.87 -0.28 17.74
C ALA A 414 4.20 -1.38 18.77
N ALA A 415 5.48 -1.53 19.11
CA ALA A 415 5.87 -2.50 20.13
C ALA A 415 4.97 -2.26 21.34
N GLN A 416 4.14 -3.22 21.68
CA GLN A 416 3.42 -3.23 22.94
C GLN A 416 4.46 -3.61 23.99
N ASP A 417 4.79 -2.65 24.86
CA ASP A 417 5.61 -2.88 26.05
C ASP A 417 4.92 -3.85 27.01
#